data_d81df5c5aae69751114448a803b4a39a
#
_entry.id   d81df5c5aae69751114448a803b4a39a
#
_cell.length_a   1.000
_cell.length_b   1.000
_cell.length_c   1.000
_cell.angle_alpha   90.00
_cell.angle_beta   90.00
_cell.angle_gamma   90.00
#
_symmetry.space_group_name_H-M   'P 1'
#
loop_
_entity.id
_entity.type
_entity.pdbx_description
1 polymer ?
#
loop_
_entity_poly.entity_id
_entity_poly.type
_entity_poly.pdbx_seq_one_letter_code
_entity_poly.pdbx_strand_id
1 'polypeptide(L)'
;MSYFLVNEALPKDMRAALARYGECISLPPFDKLPHPVNKHPDMLMMQIGETVFVHREYEAGQRILERLGVPYHLSEKAVGENYPADVALNCFAAGGYFFGKLSATSEEVKAYAKEQGLVLQSVSQGYTKCSCAVAGRAVVTADVGIFRAAKEAGLSVLLVPPRHIGIEMYDAGFLGGASVTLDEKTLGFFGDLGRHPAGEEIRAFFEEAGINVVCLSGDPLFDYGGAIKID
;
A
#
# COMPACT_ATOMS: atom_id res chain seq x y z
N MET A 1 -18.53 10.18 -2.83
CA MET A 1 -18.73 8.70 -2.91
C MET A 1 -17.35 8.11 -3.01
N SER A 2 -16.96 7.27 -2.03
CA SER A 2 -15.59 6.72 -2.00
C SER A 2 -15.46 5.52 -2.94
N TYR A 3 -14.30 5.39 -3.57
CA TYR A 3 -13.94 4.24 -4.40
C TYR A 3 -12.70 3.55 -3.84
N PHE A 4 -12.63 2.24 -4.00
CA PHE A 4 -11.43 1.44 -3.74
C PHE A 4 -10.94 0.84 -5.05
N LEU A 5 -9.77 1.27 -5.52
CA LEU A 5 -9.09 0.63 -6.63
C LEU A 5 -8.38 -0.59 -6.10
N VAL A 6 -8.80 -1.77 -6.55
CA VAL A 6 -8.40 -3.05 -5.97
C VAL A 6 -7.83 -3.99 -7.02
N ASN A 7 -7.07 -4.98 -6.56
CA ASN A 7 -6.63 -6.10 -7.37
C ASN A 7 -7.85 -6.84 -7.95
N GLU A 8 -7.83 -7.16 -9.25
CA GLU A 8 -8.92 -7.89 -9.88
C GLU A 8 -9.15 -9.30 -9.29
N ALA A 9 -8.11 -9.90 -8.69
CA ALA A 9 -8.19 -11.20 -8.03
C ALA A 9 -8.75 -11.16 -6.60
N LEU A 10 -9.10 -9.96 -6.07
CA LEU A 10 -9.66 -9.83 -4.72
C LEU A 10 -10.96 -10.66 -4.61
N PRO A 11 -11.10 -11.57 -3.61
CA PRO A 11 -12.27 -12.44 -3.44
C PRO A 11 -13.59 -11.67 -3.28
N LYS A 12 -14.69 -12.31 -3.67
CA LYS A 12 -16.02 -11.68 -3.66
C LYS A 12 -16.50 -11.29 -2.26
N ASP A 13 -16.22 -12.09 -1.26
CA ASP A 13 -16.56 -11.83 0.15
C ASP A 13 -15.78 -10.61 0.69
N MET A 14 -14.48 -10.50 0.40
CA MET A 14 -13.67 -9.34 0.75
C MET A 14 -14.14 -8.08 0.01
N ARG A 15 -14.53 -8.19 -1.28
CA ARG A 15 -15.16 -7.09 -2.02
C ARG A 15 -16.48 -6.66 -1.39
N ALA A 16 -17.30 -7.61 -0.97
CA ALA A 16 -18.55 -7.31 -0.30
C ALA A 16 -18.36 -6.65 1.07
N ALA A 17 -17.32 -7.05 1.82
CA ALA A 17 -16.94 -6.40 3.06
C ALA A 17 -16.43 -4.97 2.81
N LEU A 18 -15.57 -4.77 1.80
CA LEU A 18 -15.02 -3.47 1.42
C LEU A 18 -16.10 -2.52 0.86
N ALA A 19 -17.11 -3.07 0.18
CA ALA A 19 -18.23 -2.30 -0.39
C ALA A 19 -19.09 -1.58 0.67
N ARG A 20 -18.95 -1.90 1.95
CA ARG A 20 -19.56 -1.14 3.06
C ARG A 20 -18.93 0.23 3.26
N TYR A 21 -17.73 0.43 2.75
CA TYR A 21 -16.92 1.66 2.87
C TYR A 21 -16.82 2.45 1.57
N GLY A 22 -17.06 1.82 0.42
CA GLY A 22 -17.03 2.46 -0.90
C GLY A 22 -17.12 1.45 -2.04
N GLU A 23 -17.27 1.92 -3.26
CA GLU A 23 -17.37 1.06 -4.45
C GLU A 23 -15.98 0.48 -4.83
N CYS A 24 -15.93 -0.84 -5.12
CA CYS A 24 -14.71 -1.51 -5.54
C CYS A 24 -14.57 -1.50 -7.06
N ILE A 25 -13.48 -0.92 -7.56
CA ILE A 25 -13.12 -0.90 -8.97
C ILE A 25 -11.87 -1.72 -9.18
N SER A 26 -11.94 -2.74 -10.03
CA SER A 26 -10.78 -3.58 -10.35
C SER A 26 -9.79 -2.83 -11.23
N LEU A 27 -8.51 -2.91 -10.86
CA LEU A 27 -7.40 -2.50 -11.71
C LEU A 27 -6.99 -3.68 -12.60
N PRO A 28 -6.96 -3.51 -13.92
CA PRO A 28 -6.44 -4.52 -14.83
C PRO A 28 -4.92 -4.67 -14.66
N PRO A 29 -4.35 -5.82 -15.04
CA PRO A 29 -2.91 -6.02 -14.95
C PRO A 29 -2.13 -5.05 -15.86
N PHE A 30 -0.90 -4.75 -15.46
CA PHE A 30 0.07 -3.97 -16.22
C PHE A 30 1.25 -4.85 -16.64
N ASP A 31 1.30 -5.23 -17.89
CA ASP A 31 2.22 -6.24 -18.42
C ASP A 31 3.72 -5.90 -18.32
N LYS A 32 4.06 -4.65 -17.96
CA LYS A 32 5.45 -4.24 -17.69
C LYS A 32 5.93 -4.54 -16.28
N LEU A 33 5.03 -4.93 -15.39
CA LEU A 33 5.36 -5.39 -14.05
C LEU A 33 5.39 -6.93 -14.01
N PRO A 34 6.19 -7.52 -13.09
CA PRO A 34 6.27 -8.97 -12.99
C PRO A 34 4.94 -9.58 -12.53
N HIS A 35 4.53 -10.67 -13.15
CA HIS A 35 3.46 -11.49 -12.61
C HIS A 35 3.94 -12.19 -11.32
N PRO A 36 3.12 -12.24 -10.23
CA PRO A 36 1.69 -11.88 -10.13
C PRO A 36 1.42 -10.45 -9.63
N VAL A 37 2.45 -9.66 -9.29
CA VAL A 37 2.27 -8.32 -8.71
C VAL A 37 1.87 -7.24 -9.72
N ASN A 38 1.77 -7.58 -11.00
CA ASN A 38 1.36 -6.68 -12.08
C ASN A 38 -0.10 -6.18 -11.98
N LYS A 39 -0.86 -6.67 -11.00
CA LYS A 39 -2.24 -6.26 -10.67
C LYS A 39 -2.38 -5.72 -9.24
N HIS A 40 -1.25 -5.57 -8.52
CA HIS A 40 -1.22 -5.03 -7.17
C HIS A 40 -1.36 -3.50 -7.20
N PRO A 41 -2.39 -2.91 -6.57
CA PRO A 41 -2.60 -1.46 -6.58
C PRO A 41 -1.38 -0.64 -6.14
N ASP A 42 -0.66 -1.07 -5.12
CA ASP A 42 0.54 -0.41 -4.58
C ASP A 42 1.79 -0.53 -5.47
N MET A 43 1.74 -1.37 -6.52
CA MET A 43 2.73 -1.42 -7.59
C MET A 43 2.32 -0.55 -8.79
N LEU A 44 1.02 -0.34 -8.99
CA LEU A 44 0.45 0.36 -10.15
C LEU A 44 0.32 1.85 -9.94
N MET A 45 0.04 2.25 -8.69
CA MET A 45 -0.26 3.63 -8.30
C MET A 45 0.28 3.94 -6.91
N MET A 46 0.44 5.23 -6.62
CA MET A 46 0.83 5.75 -5.31
C MET A 46 0.01 6.99 -4.99
N GLN A 47 -0.30 7.21 -3.72
CA GLN A 47 -1.09 8.36 -3.27
C GLN A 47 -0.37 9.16 -2.18
N ILE A 48 -0.36 10.50 -2.32
CA ILE A 48 0.05 11.45 -1.28
C ILE A 48 -1.11 12.41 -1.06
N GLY A 49 -1.75 12.33 0.11
CA GLY A 49 -3.00 13.05 0.36
C GLY A 49 -4.07 12.60 -0.64
N GLU A 50 -4.68 13.53 -1.36
CA GLU A 50 -5.68 13.24 -2.40
C GLU A 50 -5.07 13.05 -3.81
N THR A 51 -3.76 13.30 -3.95
CA THR A 51 -3.08 13.23 -5.25
C THR A 51 -2.63 11.82 -5.56
N VAL A 52 -3.05 11.31 -6.71
CA VAL A 52 -2.68 9.99 -7.23
C VAL A 52 -1.56 10.12 -8.26
N PHE A 53 -0.56 9.25 -8.14
CA PHE A 53 0.49 9.04 -9.15
C PHE A 53 0.27 7.69 -9.83
N VAL A 54 0.37 7.68 -11.14
CA VAL A 54 0.20 6.49 -11.98
C VAL A 54 1.34 6.41 -13.00
N HIS A 55 1.78 5.22 -13.35
CA HIS A 55 2.78 5.05 -14.40
C HIS A 55 2.29 5.61 -15.73
N ARG A 56 3.13 6.40 -16.43
CA ARG A 56 2.82 6.96 -17.77
C ARG A 56 2.33 5.89 -18.75
N GLU A 57 2.90 4.70 -18.68
CA GLU A 57 2.61 3.61 -19.59
C GLU A 57 1.42 2.74 -19.16
N TYR A 58 0.83 3.01 -17.98
CA TYR A 58 -0.34 2.29 -17.47
C TYR A 58 -1.66 3.00 -17.87
N GLU A 59 -1.92 3.06 -19.19
CA GLU A 59 -3.09 3.73 -19.76
C GLU A 59 -4.42 3.23 -19.20
N ALA A 60 -4.52 1.94 -18.88
CA ALA A 60 -5.76 1.37 -18.32
C ALA A 60 -6.11 2.00 -16.97
N GLY A 61 -5.11 2.23 -16.10
CA GLY A 61 -5.28 2.92 -14.83
C GLY A 61 -5.64 4.39 -15.01
N GLN A 62 -5.01 5.08 -15.97
CA GLN A 62 -5.31 6.48 -16.31
C GLN A 62 -6.78 6.63 -16.73
N ARG A 63 -7.27 5.78 -17.64
CA ARG A 63 -8.68 5.78 -18.07
C ARG A 63 -9.67 5.55 -16.92
N ILE A 64 -9.30 4.75 -15.91
CA ILE A 64 -10.12 4.55 -14.72
C ILE A 64 -10.19 5.86 -13.92
N LEU A 65 -9.05 6.51 -13.65
CA LEU A 65 -8.99 7.77 -12.92
C LEU A 65 -9.76 8.90 -13.65
N GLU A 66 -9.60 9.00 -14.98
CA GLU A 66 -10.35 9.94 -15.82
C GLU A 66 -11.86 9.74 -15.72
N ARG A 67 -12.33 8.48 -15.81
CA ARG A 67 -13.76 8.14 -15.69
C ARG A 67 -14.33 8.50 -14.33
N LEU A 68 -13.51 8.42 -13.27
CA LEU A 68 -13.88 8.78 -11.90
C LEU A 68 -13.76 10.28 -11.64
N GLY A 69 -13.20 11.05 -12.58
CA GLY A 69 -12.94 12.48 -12.41
C GLY A 69 -11.83 12.77 -11.40
N VAL A 70 -10.93 11.81 -11.16
CA VAL A 70 -9.82 11.93 -10.19
C VAL A 70 -8.61 12.55 -10.88
N PRO A 71 -8.11 13.70 -10.42
CA PRO A 71 -6.86 14.26 -10.93
C PRO A 71 -5.67 13.36 -10.56
N TYR A 72 -4.73 13.20 -11.50
CA TYR A 72 -3.56 12.39 -11.28
C TYR A 72 -2.30 12.99 -11.92
N HIS A 73 -1.15 12.55 -11.45
CA HIS A 73 0.16 12.87 -12.02
C HIS A 73 0.78 11.62 -12.64
N LEU A 74 1.52 11.82 -13.72
CA LEU A 74 2.24 10.74 -14.37
C LEU A 74 3.61 10.55 -13.73
N SER A 75 3.98 9.29 -13.46
CA SER A 75 5.36 8.92 -13.22
C SER A 75 6.04 8.64 -14.55
N GLU A 76 7.04 9.44 -14.88
CA GLU A 76 7.84 9.32 -16.11
C GLU A 76 8.92 8.23 -16.01
N LYS A 77 9.14 7.71 -14.81
CA LYS A 77 10.16 6.69 -14.60
C LYS A 77 9.78 5.41 -15.33
N ALA A 78 10.70 4.92 -16.16
CA ALA A 78 10.53 3.67 -16.89
C ALA A 78 10.31 2.51 -15.90
N VAL A 79 9.30 1.69 -16.19
CA VAL A 79 8.97 0.49 -15.43
C VAL A 79 9.62 -0.72 -16.08
N GLY A 80 10.05 -1.68 -15.27
CA GLY A 80 10.62 -2.95 -15.74
C GLY A 80 10.24 -4.10 -14.83
N GLU A 81 10.35 -5.32 -15.36
CA GLU A 81 10.00 -6.55 -14.64
C GLU A 81 10.96 -6.90 -13.50
N ASN A 82 12.17 -6.34 -13.51
CA ASN A 82 13.21 -6.70 -12.57
C ASN A 82 13.43 -5.62 -11.52
N TYR A 83 13.54 -6.05 -10.27
CA TYR A 83 13.93 -5.18 -9.16
C TYR A 83 15.29 -4.48 -9.44
N PRO A 84 15.42 -3.18 -9.20
CA PRO A 84 14.45 -2.27 -8.58
C PRO A 84 13.64 -1.42 -9.58
N ALA A 85 13.54 -1.79 -10.86
CA ALA A 85 12.81 -1.01 -11.86
C ALA A 85 11.29 -1.14 -11.71
N ASP A 86 10.82 -2.12 -10.96
CA ASP A 86 9.41 -2.41 -10.69
C ASP A 86 8.81 -1.60 -9.52
N VAL A 87 9.64 -0.94 -8.67
CA VAL A 87 9.18 -0.31 -7.41
C VAL A 87 9.11 1.22 -7.45
N ALA A 88 9.01 1.83 -8.63
CA ALA A 88 9.06 3.28 -8.80
C ALA A 88 7.96 4.05 -8.02
N LEU A 89 6.81 3.44 -7.79
CA LEU A 89 5.68 3.98 -7.04
C LEU A 89 5.45 3.30 -5.68
N ASN A 90 6.24 2.30 -5.31
CA ASN A 90 6.05 1.55 -4.06
C ASN A 90 6.64 2.29 -2.85
N CYS A 91 5.96 3.36 -2.43
CA CYS A 91 6.36 4.26 -1.36
C CYS A 91 5.13 4.62 -0.51
N PHE A 92 5.35 5.22 0.67
CA PHE A 92 4.26 5.75 1.49
C PHE A 92 4.64 7.04 2.22
N ALA A 93 3.64 7.83 2.60
CA ALA A 93 3.78 8.98 3.45
C ALA A 93 3.17 8.71 4.83
N ALA A 94 3.84 9.10 5.90
CA ALA A 94 3.34 8.99 7.27
C ALA A 94 3.98 10.07 8.17
N GLY A 95 3.17 10.74 8.98
CA GLY A 95 3.65 11.64 10.05
C GLY A 95 4.57 12.77 9.60
N GLY A 96 4.43 13.27 8.39
CA GLY A 96 5.28 14.34 7.82
C GLY A 96 6.54 13.82 7.09
N TYR A 97 6.66 12.51 6.92
CA TYR A 97 7.75 11.86 6.20
C TYR A 97 7.24 11.10 4.99
N PHE A 98 8.10 10.97 3.99
CA PHE A 98 7.91 10.14 2.81
C PHE A 98 8.97 9.05 2.79
N PHE A 99 8.56 7.80 2.81
CA PHE A 99 9.42 6.61 2.84
C PHE A 99 9.45 5.91 1.50
N GLY A 100 10.64 5.59 1.02
CA GLY A 100 10.84 4.84 -0.22
C GLY A 100 12.30 4.50 -0.46
N LYS A 101 12.55 3.58 -1.40
CA LYS A 101 13.87 3.39 -1.97
C LYS A 101 14.12 4.56 -2.95
N LEU A 102 14.58 5.72 -2.42
CA LEU A 102 14.62 6.99 -3.17
C LEU A 102 15.42 6.90 -4.50
N SER A 103 16.40 6.02 -4.61
CA SER A 103 17.12 5.77 -5.87
C SER A 103 16.27 5.10 -6.96
N ALA A 104 15.21 4.38 -6.56
CA ALA A 104 14.27 3.72 -7.46
C ALA A 104 12.95 4.50 -7.62
N THR A 105 12.61 5.37 -6.67
CA THR A 105 11.37 6.16 -6.68
C THR A 105 11.36 7.16 -7.84
N SER A 106 10.17 7.39 -8.41
CA SER A 106 9.90 8.42 -9.43
C SER A 106 10.31 9.81 -8.95
N GLU A 107 10.93 10.61 -9.83
CA GLU A 107 11.37 11.97 -9.51
C GLU A 107 10.17 12.89 -9.27
N GLU A 108 9.07 12.70 -10.03
CA GLU A 108 7.82 13.47 -9.90
C GLU A 108 7.20 13.27 -8.52
N VAL A 109 7.16 12.02 -8.03
CA VAL A 109 6.68 11.69 -6.69
C VAL A 109 7.54 12.35 -5.61
N LYS A 110 8.88 12.28 -5.74
CA LYS A 110 9.80 12.90 -4.78
C LYS A 110 9.72 14.44 -4.78
N ALA A 111 9.56 15.05 -5.95
CA ALA A 111 9.38 16.50 -6.08
C ALA A 111 8.09 16.93 -5.39
N TYR A 112 6.98 16.27 -5.70
CA TYR A 112 5.69 16.55 -5.07
C TYR A 112 5.71 16.33 -3.55
N ALA A 113 6.32 15.25 -3.07
CA ALA A 113 6.46 15.00 -1.64
C ALA A 113 7.18 16.19 -0.92
N LYS A 114 8.24 16.73 -1.52
CA LYS A 114 8.94 17.93 -1.01
C LYS A 114 8.06 19.17 -1.05
N GLU A 115 7.30 19.39 -2.12
CA GLU A 115 6.35 20.51 -2.26
C GLU A 115 5.27 20.46 -1.18
N GLN A 116 4.85 19.24 -0.79
CA GLN A 116 3.93 19.03 0.34
C GLN A 116 4.61 19.14 1.72
N GLY A 117 5.89 19.52 1.78
CA GLY A 117 6.64 19.67 3.04
C GLY A 117 7.05 18.36 3.70
N LEU A 118 6.97 17.22 2.97
CA LEU A 118 7.37 15.92 3.50
C LEU A 118 8.89 15.77 3.50
N VAL A 119 9.44 15.26 4.61
CA VAL A 119 10.86 14.91 4.71
C VAL A 119 11.09 13.56 4.04
N LEU A 120 11.97 13.52 3.04
CA LEU A 120 12.29 12.30 2.32
C LEU A 120 13.18 11.38 3.17
N GLN A 121 12.69 10.19 3.47
CA GLN A 121 13.39 9.15 4.23
C GLN A 121 13.72 7.98 3.31
N SER A 122 15.02 7.79 3.04
CA SER A 122 15.47 6.66 2.20
C SER A 122 15.54 5.37 2.99
N VAL A 123 15.00 4.29 2.41
CA VAL A 123 15.14 2.93 2.92
C VAL A 123 15.75 2.01 1.86
N SER A 124 16.32 0.90 2.25
CA SER A 124 16.91 -0.08 1.30
C SER A 124 15.84 -0.98 0.66
N GLN A 125 14.73 -1.22 1.37
CA GLN A 125 13.58 -2.00 0.88
C GLN A 125 12.86 -1.24 -0.23
N GLY A 126 12.78 -1.83 -1.43
CA GLY A 126 12.08 -1.24 -2.57
C GLY A 126 10.57 -1.40 -2.50
N TYR A 127 10.10 -2.56 -2.04
CA TYR A 127 8.67 -2.80 -1.78
C TYR A 127 8.25 -2.13 -0.45
N THR A 128 8.46 -0.80 -0.38
CA THR A 128 8.35 -0.06 0.87
C THR A 128 6.90 0.03 1.36
N LYS A 129 5.94 0.33 0.46
CA LYS A 129 4.51 0.36 0.80
C LYS A 129 3.97 -1.05 1.07
N CYS A 130 4.30 -2.02 0.22
CA CYS A 130 3.91 -3.41 0.42
C CYS A 130 4.35 -3.92 1.80
N SER A 131 5.54 -3.54 2.26
CA SER A 131 6.11 -4.00 3.54
C SER A 131 5.45 -3.41 4.78
N CYS A 132 4.60 -2.37 4.64
CA CYS A 132 4.10 -1.59 5.77
C CYS A 132 2.57 -1.48 5.78
N ALA A 133 1.93 -1.95 6.86
CA ALA A 133 0.59 -1.50 7.21
C ALA A 133 0.70 -0.14 7.89
N VAL A 134 0.03 0.88 7.34
CA VAL A 134 0.19 2.28 7.76
C VAL A 134 -1.18 2.90 8.04
N ALA A 135 -1.31 3.54 9.20
CA ALA A 135 -2.47 4.36 9.55
C ALA A 135 -2.02 5.58 10.36
N GLY A 136 -2.18 6.78 9.81
CA GLY A 136 -1.73 8.03 10.43
C GLY A 136 -0.23 8.05 10.71
N ARG A 137 0.15 7.99 11.99
CA ARG A 137 1.55 7.92 12.46
C ARG A 137 1.97 6.51 12.90
N ALA A 138 1.06 5.54 12.82
CA ALA A 138 1.31 4.15 13.23
C ALA A 138 1.75 3.31 12.01
N VAL A 139 2.84 2.58 12.15
CA VAL A 139 3.43 1.73 11.11
C VAL A 139 3.73 0.35 11.68
N VAL A 140 3.25 -0.69 11.03
CA VAL A 140 3.62 -2.08 11.35
C VAL A 140 4.36 -2.67 10.17
N THR A 141 5.53 -3.26 10.42
CA THR A 141 6.37 -3.83 9.36
C THR A 141 7.15 -5.05 9.87
N ALA A 142 7.53 -5.94 8.97
CA ALA A 142 8.49 -7.01 9.23
C ALA A 142 9.92 -6.65 8.78
N ASP A 143 10.11 -5.49 8.13
CA ASP A 143 11.41 -5.03 7.64
C ASP A 143 12.14 -4.21 8.71
N VAL A 144 13.33 -4.71 9.15
CA VAL A 144 14.14 -4.06 10.20
C VAL A 144 14.67 -2.69 9.76
N GLY A 145 14.95 -2.50 8.46
CA GLY A 145 15.44 -1.23 7.91
C GLY A 145 14.37 -0.16 7.97
N ILE A 146 13.15 -0.49 7.55
CA ILE A 146 11.99 0.42 7.64
C ILE A 146 11.64 0.71 9.10
N PHE A 147 11.64 -0.32 9.96
CA PHE A 147 11.40 -0.15 11.41
C PHE A 147 12.33 0.90 12.02
N ARG A 148 13.64 0.80 11.75
CA ARG A 148 14.64 1.76 12.27
C ARG A 148 14.40 3.16 11.72
N ALA A 149 14.22 3.30 10.41
CA ALA A 149 13.97 4.57 9.75
C ALA A 149 12.69 5.26 10.26
N ALA A 150 11.60 4.52 10.45
CA ALA A 150 10.35 5.03 10.99
C ALA A 150 10.48 5.46 12.46
N LYS A 151 11.22 4.69 13.27
CA LYS A 151 11.51 5.03 14.66
C LYS A 151 12.36 6.30 14.78
N GLU A 152 13.39 6.45 13.96
CA GLU A 152 14.23 7.65 13.88
C GLU A 152 13.41 8.88 13.43
N ALA A 153 12.42 8.71 12.57
CA ALA A 153 11.46 9.73 12.17
C ALA A 153 10.41 10.07 13.26
N GLY A 154 10.48 9.44 14.45
CA GLY A 154 9.56 9.68 15.57
C GLY A 154 8.15 9.14 15.33
N LEU A 155 7.97 8.15 14.43
CA LEU A 155 6.71 7.45 14.26
C LEU A 155 6.50 6.38 15.34
N SER A 156 5.24 6.03 15.61
CA SER A 156 4.90 4.81 16.33
C SER A 156 5.13 3.63 15.39
N VAL A 157 5.99 2.70 15.76
CA VAL A 157 6.31 1.57 14.87
C VAL A 157 6.43 0.26 15.63
N LEU A 158 5.80 -0.78 15.08
CA LEU A 158 5.85 -2.15 15.57
C LEU A 158 6.59 -3.04 14.57
N LEU A 159 7.56 -3.82 15.06
CA LEU A 159 8.26 -4.83 14.28
C LEU A 159 7.63 -6.20 14.54
N VAL A 160 7.20 -6.89 13.47
CA VAL A 160 6.52 -8.19 13.59
C VAL A 160 7.30 -9.29 12.86
N PRO A 161 7.04 -10.59 13.16
CA PRO A 161 7.66 -11.70 12.45
C PRO A 161 7.34 -11.68 10.95
N PRO A 162 8.34 -11.97 10.07
CA PRO A 162 8.11 -12.07 8.62
C PRO A 162 7.46 -13.40 8.22
N ARG A 163 6.98 -13.51 6.97
CA ARG A 163 6.57 -14.76 6.31
C ARG A 163 5.27 -15.40 6.80
N HIS A 164 4.34 -14.60 7.30
CA HIS A 164 3.01 -15.08 7.72
C HIS A 164 1.87 -14.54 6.88
N ILE A 165 2.20 -13.96 5.70
CA ILE A 165 1.25 -13.40 4.75
C ILE A 165 1.32 -14.23 3.46
N GLY A 166 0.18 -14.73 2.99
CA GLY A 166 0.09 -15.41 1.71
C GLY A 166 0.23 -14.43 0.53
N ILE A 167 0.75 -14.93 -0.58
CA ILE A 167 0.79 -14.22 -1.88
C ILE A 167 0.85 -15.26 -2.99
N GLU A 168 0.35 -14.90 -4.17
CA GLU A 168 0.40 -15.77 -5.35
C GLU A 168 1.87 -15.96 -5.81
N MET A 169 2.29 -17.19 -6.07
CA MET A 169 3.57 -17.57 -6.67
C MET A 169 4.85 -17.23 -5.90
N TYR A 170 4.79 -16.57 -4.75
CA TYR A 170 5.94 -16.28 -3.89
C TYR A 170 5.80 -16.99 -2.54
N ASP A 171 6.93 -17.18 -1.85
CA ASP A 171 6.95 -17.87 -0.55
C ASP A 171 6.21 -17.11 0.55
N ALA A 172 6.21 -15.78 0.49
CA ALA A 172 5.51 -14.92 1.44
C ALA A 172 5.27 -13.52 0.86
N GLY A 173 4.09 -12.99 1.15
CA GLY A 173 3.70 -11.61 0.88
C GLY A 173 4.06 -10.65 2.01
N PHE A 174 3.54 -9.44 1.92
CA PHE A 174 3.80 -8.35 2.83
C PHE A 174 2.53 -7.87 3.55
N LEU A 175 2.71 -7.40 4.78
CA LEU A 175 1.60 -6.94 5.61
C LEU A 175 0.89 -5.71 5.04
N GLY A 176 1.63 -4.79 4.39
CA GLY A 176 1.07 -3.61 3.76
C GLY A 176 0.21 -3.95 2.54
N GLY A 177 0.62 -4.96 1.76
CA GLY A 177 -0.18 -5.48 0.65
C GLY A 177 -1.42 -6.27 1.12
N ALA A 178 -1.40 -6.76 2.37
CA ALA A 178 -2.55 -7.39 3.03
C ALA A 178 -3.42 -6.39 3.81
N SER A 179 -3.22 -5.07 3.66
CA SER A 179 -3.94 -4.04 4.40
C SER A 179 -4.49 -2.93 3.53
N VAL A 180 -5.53 -2.24 4.00
CA VAL A 180 -6.17 -1.12 3.31
C VAL A 180 -6.69 -0.09 4.31
N THR A 181 -6.45 1.20 4.07
CA THR A 181 -7.08 2.29 4.82
C THR A 181 -8.54 2.42 4.37
N LEU A 182 -9.50 2.17 5.28
CA LEU A 182 -10.93 2.24 5.00
C LEU A 182 -11.47 3.67 5.20
N ASP A 183 -11.01 4.31 6.26
CA ASP A 183 -11.27 5.73 6.57
C ASP A 183 -10.14 6.27 7.46
N GLU A 184 -10.27 7.51 7.94
CA GLU A 184 -9.24 8.17 8.77
C GLU A 184 -8.88 7.42 10.06
N LYS A 185 -9.78 6.58 10.56
CA LYS A 185 -9.65 5.87 11.84
C LYS A 185 -9.81 4.36 11.73
N THR A 186 -9.88 3.83 10.51
CA THR A 186 -10.15 2.40 10.32
C THR A 186 -9.19 1.79 9.31
N LEU A 187 -8.47 0.77 9.73
CA LEU A 187 -7.59 -0.05 8.90
C LEU A 187 -8.21 -1.43 8.70
N GLY A 188 -8.39 -1.83 7.45
CA GLY A 188 -8.85 -3.15 7.06
C GLY A 188 -7.69 -4.09 6.75
N PHE A 189 -7.87 -5.39 7.01
CA PHE A 189 -6.94 -6.43 6.60
C PHE A 189 -7.64 -7.43 5.69
N PHE A 190 -6.99 -7.80 4.60
CA PHE A 190 -7.44 -8.84 3.66
C PHE A 190 -7.18 -10.22 4.25
N GLY A 191 -8.05 -10.63 5.16
CA GLY A 191 -8.00 -11.85 5.94
C GLY A 191 -8.22 -11.62 7.43
N ASP A 192 -8.02 -12.67 8.22
CA ASP A 192 -8.17 -12.67 9.67
C ASP A 192 -6.81 -12.46 10.36
N LEU A 193 -6.67 -11.31 11.02
CA LEU A 193 -5.48 -10.95 11.77
C LEU A 193 -5.19 -11.93 12.92
N GLY A 194 -6.22 -12.58 13.49
CA GLY A 194 -6.08 -13.61 14.53
C GLY A 194 -5.32 -14.86 14.07
N ARG A 195 -5.13 -15.04 12.77
CA ARG A 195 -4.30 -16.12 12.21
C ARG A 195 -2.82 -15.75 12.02
N HIS A 196 -2.46 -14.50 12.28
CA HIS A 196 -1.07 -14.06 12.28
C HIS A 196 -0.46 -14.22 13.69
N PRO A 197 0.78 -14.71 13.86
CA PRO A 197 1.39 -14.93 15.19
C PRO A 197 1.41 -13.67 16.08
N ALA A 198 1.56 -12.50 15.49
CA ALA A 198 1.51 -11.21 16.18
C ALA A 198 0.15 -10.49 15.99
N GLY A 199 -0.93 -11.20 15.64
CA GLY A 199 -2.20 -10.60 15.28
C GLY A 199 -2.81 -9.73 16.38
N GLU A 200 -2.82 -10.23 17.62
CA GLU A 200 -3.30 -9.48 18.77
C GLU A 200 -2.42 -8.26 19.08
N GLU A 201 -1.10 -8.39 18.94
CA GLU A 201 -0.15 -7.30 19.14
C GLU A 201 -0.34 -6.20 18.09
N ILE A 202 -0.54 -6.57 16.80
CA ILE A 202 -0.85 -5.64 15.71
C ILE A 202 -2.15 -4.90 15.99
N ARG A 203 -3.20 -5.62 16.41
CA ARG A 203 -4.50 -5.03 16.75
C ARG A 203 -4.37 -4.03 17.88
N ALA A 204 -3.80 -4.44 19.02
CA ALA A 204 -3.59 -3.58 20.17
C ALA A 204 -2.78 -2.33 19.83
N PHE A 205 -1.70 -2.47 19.03
CA PHE A 205 -0.86 -1.37 18.58
C PHE A 205 -1.63 -0.31 17.80
N PHE A 206 -2.49 -0.70 16.85
CA PHE A 206 -3.31 0.25 16.11
C PHE A 206 -4.42 0.85 16.97
N GLU A 207 -5.07 0.05 17.83
CA GLU A 207 -6.12 0.52 18.74
C GLU A 207 -5.57 1.55 19.75
N GLU A 208 -4.36 1.35 20.29
CA GLU A 208 -3.66 2.34 21.13
C GLU A 208 -3.36 3.65 20.36
N ALA A 209 -3.17 3.58 19.06
CA ALA A 209 -3.05 4.76 18.19
C ALA A 209 -4.40 5.38 17.78
N GLY A 210 -5.52 4.86 18.29
CA GLY A 210 -6.88 5.33 18.00
C GLY A 210 -7.41 4.86 16.64
N ILE A 211 -6.85 3.79 16.09
CA ILE A 211 -7.23 3.20 14.80
C ILE A 211 -7.99 1.90 15.02
N ASN A 212 -9.22 1.82 14.53
CA ASN A 212 -10.00 0.59 14.53
C ASN A 212 -9.43 -0.42 13.53
N VAL A 213 -9.41 -1.68 13.89
CA VAL A 213 -8.93 -2.77 13.04
C VAL A 213 -10.08 -3.68 12.63
N VAL A 214 -10.23 -3.87 11.32
CA VAL A 214 -11.30 -4.71 10.71
C VAL A 214 -10.67 -5.82 9.88
N CYS A 215 -11.11 -7.06 10.09
CA CYS A 215 -10.80 -8.20 9.23
C CYS A 215 -11.87 -8.31 8.13
N LEU A 216 -11.45 -8.33 6.86
CA LEU A 216 -12.37 -8.34 5.71
C LEU A 216 -12.83 -9.75 5.32
N SER A 217 -12.17 -10.80 5.84
CA SER A 217 -12.63 -12.20 5.78
C SER A 217 -12.10 -13.01 6.97
N GLY A 218 -12.53 -14.26 7.10
CA GLY A 218 -12.00 -15.23 8.08
C GLY A 218 -10.83 -16.08 7.57
N ASP A 219 -10.35 -15.83 6.34
CA ASP A 219 -9.22 -16.55 5.76
C ASP A 219 -7.87 -16.06 6.33
N PRO A 220 -6.76 -16.80 6.14
CA PRO A 220 -5.43 -16.27 6.43
C PRO A 220 -5.17 -14.96 5.68
N LEU A 221 -4.34 -14.09 6.25
CA LEU A 221 -3.92 -12.85 5.60
C LEU A 221 -3.29 -13.12 4.24
N PHE A 222 -3.69 -12.35 3.23
CA PHE A 222 -3.19 -12.49 1.88
C PHE A 222 -2.85 -11.12 1.26
N ASP A 223 -1.70 -11.03 0.60
CA ASP A 223 -1.20 -9.84 -0.07
C ASP A 223 -1.84 -9.69 -1.45
N TYR A 224 -2.78 -8.75 -1.58
CA TYR A 224 -3.41 -8.34 -2.84
C TYR A 224 -2.85 -7.00 -3.36
N GLY A 225 -1.74 -6.50 -2.78
CA GLY A 225 -1.18 -5.19 -3.10
C GLY A 225 -1.95 -4.02 -2.46
N GLY A 226 -2.66 -4.28 -1.36
CA GLY A 226 -3.47 -3.25 -0.72
C GLY A 226 -4.67 -2.80 -1.57
N ALA A 227 -5.06 -1.55 -1.39
CA ALA A 227 -5.99 -0.83 -2.27
C ALA A 227 -5.68 0.68 -2.22
N ILE A 228 -6.03 1.40 -3.30
CA ILE A 228 -6.00 2.87 -3.34
C ILE A 228 -7.41 3.38 -3.07
N LYS A 229 -7.58 4.13 -1.98
CA LYS A 229 -8.87 4.77 -1.65
C LYS A 229 -8.95 6.14 -2.30
N ILE A 230 -10.03 6.39 -3.01
CA ILE A 230 -10.37 7.66 -3.65
C ILE A 230 -11.68 8.17 -3.04
N ASP A 231 -11.70 9.41 -2.57
CA ASP A 231 -12.87 10.09 -2.00
C ASP A 231 -13.52 11.08 -2.97
#